data_b8f21dcf8fa749fd86183551f94a6816
#
_entry.id   b8f21dcf8fa749fd86183551f94a6816
#
_cell.length_a   1.000
_cell.length_b   1.000
_cell.length_c   1.000
_cell.angle_alpha   90.00
_cell.angle_beta   90.00
_cell.angle_gamma   90.00
#
_symmetry.space_group_name_H-M   'P 1'
#
loop_
_entity.id
_entity.type
_entity.pdbx_description
1 polymer ?
#
loop_
_entity_poly.entity_id
_entity_poly.type
_entity_poly.pdbx_seq_one_letter_code
_entity_poly.pdbx_strand_id
1 'polypeptide(L)'
;IEPVVDQKNVKPSLTVMGIGGAGSNAVNNMIQSNLNNVDFIVANTDAQALENSLCYNRIQLGLEKTKGLGAGADPIIGKDAAEESIDLISEELRNTNMLFLTAGLGGGTGTGALPVIASIAKKLGIVTVAIVSTPFNFEGTKRMNLALQGLEEVKNNVDTLLIIPNQNLFKVSNEQTSFAEAFKKADNVLFDGVKGLTDLITQPGLINLDFADVRTVIKEMGFAMMGTAVAEGDNKAVEASNLALTNPLIENIDMNTAKGVIVNISGGSDMTLLEVDHAANIIRQSVNPEANIIFGSLIDETLQGKLKISIFATGIEASGKKILYYPESENNSGFSSIQNKIDESLSYDSSDIK
;
A
#
# COMPACT_ATOMS: atom_id res chain seq x y z
N ILE A 1 -46.35 17.28 -10.86
CA ILE A 1 -44.90 17.33 -11.10
C ILE A 1 -44.29 17.52 -9.72
N GLU A 2 -43.91 16.43 -9.08
CA GLU A 2 -43.15 16.51 -7.84
C GLU A 2 -41.77 17.12 -8.17
N PRO A 3 -41.26 18.06 -7.37
CA PRO A 3 -39.94 18.60 -7.58
C PRO A 3 -38.95 17.41 -7.43
N VAL A 4 -38.12 17.24 -8.45
CA VAL A 4 -36.95 16.38 -8.35
C VAL A 4 -36.20 16.83 -7.11
N VAL A 5 -36.21 16.00 -6.09
CA VAL A 5 -35.41 16.21 -4.87
C VAL A 5 -34.02 16.60 -5.34
N ASP A 6 -33.54 17.74 -4.87
CA ASP A 6 -32.17 18.22 -5.08
C ASP A 6 -31.23 17.08 -4.75
N GLN A 7 -30.82 16.33 -5.76
CA GLN A 7 -29.73 15.38 -5.63
C GLN A 7 -28.49 16.25 -5.47
N LYS A 8 -28.25 16.72 -4.23
CA LYS A 8 -26.93 17.15 -3.83
C LYS A 8 -25.99 16.08 -4.36
N ASN A 9 -25.02 16.47 -5.17
CA ASN A 9 -23.94 15.61 -5.61
C ASN A 9 -23.39 14.89 -4.37
N VAL A 10 -23.88 13.69 -4.13
CA VAL A 10 -23.44 12.86 -2.99
C VAL A 10 -22.09 12.30 -3.39
N LYS A 11 -21.05 13.04 -3.01
CA LYS A 11 -19.69 12.53 -3.17
C LYS A 11 -19.56 11.25 -2.32
N PRO A 12 -18.89 10.20 -2.84
CA PRO A 12 -18.65 9.00 -2.05
C PRO A 12 -17.81 9.35 -0.82
N SER A 13 -18.18 8.81 0.33
CA SER A 13 -17.39 8.92 1.56
C SER A 13 -16.21 7.97 1.47
N LEU A 14 -15.01 8.52 1.44
CA LEU A 14 -13.74 7.78 1.42
C LEU A 14 -13.09 7.89 2.79
N THR A 15 -12.73 6.75 3.38
CA THR A 15 -12.06 6.70 4.68
C THR A 15 -10.68 6.05 4.54
N VAL A 16 -9.68 6.64 5.17
CA VAL A 16 -8.34 6.08 5.28
C VAL A 16 -8.12 5.70 6.74
N MET A 17 -7.91 4.42 7.01
CA MET A 17 -7.63 3.92 8.36
C MET A 17 -6.21 3.41 8.46
N GLY A 18 -5.40 4.05 9.31
CA GLY A 18 -4.05 3.63 9.66
C GLY A 18 -4.06 2.69 10.87
N ILE A 19 -3.47 1.50 10.72
CA ILE A 19 -3.50 0.45 11.73
C ILE A 19 -2.09 0.18 12.26
N GLY A 20 -1.92 0.28 13.58
CA GLY A 20 -0.64 0.12 14.27
C GLY A 20 0.31 1.30 14.00
N GLY A 21 1.57 1.17 14.43
CA GLY A 21 2.55 2.28 14.36
C GLY A 21 2.80 2.78 12.95
N ALA A 22 3.14 1.90 12.02
CA ALA A 22 3.42 2.29 10.63
C ALA A 22 2.19 2.88 9.93
N GLY A 23 0.99 2.30 10.14
CA GLY A 23 -0.26 2.84 9.59
C GLY A 23 -0.59 4.23 10.15
N SER A 24 -0.39 4.44 11.46
CA SER A 24 -0.56 5.75 12.10
C SER A 24 0.41 6.79 11.54
N ASN A 25 1.67 6.41 11.29
CA ASN A 25 2.68 7.30 10.70
C ASN A 25 2.30 7.67 9.25
N ALA A 26 1.84 6.70 8.47
CA ALA A 26 1.37 6.96 7.10
C ALA A 26 0.18 7.95 7.09
N VAL A 27 -0.80 7.78 7.98
CA VAL A 27 -1.92 8.73 8.13
C VAL A 27 -1.43 10.11 8.57
N ASN A 28 -0.51 10.20 9.53
CA ASN A 28 0.08 11.48 9.94
C ASN A 28 0.77 12.19 8.75
N ASN A 29 1.50 11.44 7.92
CA ASN A 29 2.13 11.97 6.71
C ASN A 29 1.07 12.48 5.69
N MET A 30 -0.04 11.74 5.52
CA MET A 30 -1.15 12.15 4.65
C MET A 30 -1.81 13.45 5.11
N ILE A 31 -2.02 13.60 6.41
CA ILE A 31 -2.57 14.81 7.03
C ILE A 31 -1.61 16.00 6.85
N GLN A 32 -0.31 15.82 7.11
CA GLN A 32 0.71 16.85 6.92
C GLN A 32 0.86 17.27 5.45
N SER A 33 0.65 16.34 4.53
CA SER A 33 0.68 16.58 3.08
C SER A 33 -0.65 17.12 2.54
N ASN A 34 -1.61 17.49 3.40
CA ASN A 34 -2.90 18.05 3.04
C ASN A 34 -3.69 17.18 2.04
N LEU A 35 -3.72 15.86 2.25
CA LEU A 35 -4.63 15.00 1.48
C LEU A 35 -6.08 15.32 1.88
N ASN A 36 -6.84 15.85 0.91
CA ASN A 36 -8.20 16.33 1.13
C ASN A 36 -9.26 15.34 0.63
N ASN A 37 -10.52 15.58 0.99
CA ASN A 37 -11.69 14.80 0.56
C ASN A 37 -11.69 13.34 1.03
N VAL A 38 -11.01 13.05 2.13
CA VAL A 38 -11.02 11.75 2.80
C VAL A 38 -11.15 11.96 4.31
N ASP A 39 -11.81 11.03 4.97
CA ASP A 39 -11.85 10.96 6.43
C ASP A 39 -10.69 10.10 6.93
N PHE A 40 -10.05 10.53 8.01
CA PHE A 40 -8.94 9.80 8.60
C PHE A 40 -9.32 9.16 9.91
N ILE A 41 -8.89 7.91 10.10
CA ILE A 41 -8.99 7.18 11.36
C ILE A 41 -7.63 6.53 11.64
N VAL A 42 -7.21 6.50 12.90
CA VAL A 42 -6.07 5.69 13.32
C VAL A 42 -6.52 4.70 14.40
N ALA A 43 -6.09 3.45 14.26
CA ALA A 43 -6.39 2.37 15.19
C ALA A 43 -5.09 1.75 15.71
N ASN A 44 -4.92 1.69 17.02
CA ASN A 44 -3.72 1.13 17.62
C ASN A 44 -4.01 0.51 18.99
N THR A 45 -3.19 -0.47 19.38
CA THR A 45 -3.16 -1.05 20.73
C THR A 45 -2.28 -0.25 21.70
N ASP A 46 -1.46 0.67 21.17
CA ASP A 46 -0.55 1.54 21.93
C ASP A 46 -1.19 2.93 22.11
N ALA A 47 -1.54 3.27 23.36
CA ALA A 47 -2.17 4.53 23.71
C ALA A 47 -1.26 5.74 23.46
N GLN A 48 0.06 5.62 23.71
CA GLN A 48 1.00 6.71 23.49
C GLN A 48 1.13 7.03 22.00
N ALA A 49 1.13 6.00 21.14
CA ALA A 49 1.15 6.21 19.69
C ALA A 49 -0.12 6.92 19.21
N LEU A 50 -1.27 6.65 19.82
CA LEU A 50 -2.52 7.35 19.52
C LEU A 50 -2.51 8.81 20.00
N GLU A 51 -1.99 9.08 21.17
CA GLU A 51 -1.87 10.45 21.71
C GLU A 51 -1.01 11.34 20.82
N ASN A 52 0.07 10.79 20.26
CA ASN A 52 0.99 11.50 19.37
C ASN A 52 0.50 11.62 17.92
N SER A 53 -0.63 11.00 17.58
CA SER A 53 -1.18 11.09 16.23
C SER A 53 -1.79 12.45 15.93
N LEU A 54 -1.62 12.93 14.69
CA LEU A 54 -2.28 14.13 14.17
C LEU A 54 -3.74 13.88 13.81
N CYS A 55 -4.15 12.61 13.69
CA CYS A 55 -5.51 12.23 13.37
C CYS A 55 -6.45 12.54 14.54
N TYR A 56 -7.61 13.13 14.23
CA TYR A 56 -8.62 13.42 15.25
C TYR A 56 -9.36 12.14 15.68
N ASN A 57 -9.79 11.32 14.71
CA ASN A 57 -10.52 10.09 14.99
C ASN A 57 -9.54 8.96 15.33
N ARG A 58 -9.55 8.53 16.58
CA ARG A 58 -8.61 7.56 17.14
C ARG A 58 -9.36 6.42 17.79
N ILE A 59 -8.98 5.19 17.44
CA ILE A 59 -9.54 3.97 18.03
C ILE A 59 -8.45 3.28 18.84
N GLN A 60 -8.59 3.19 20.14
CA GLN A 60 -7.76 2.33 20.95
C GLN A 60 -8.31 0.90 20.88
N LEU A 61 -7.53 0.00 20.30
CA LEU A 61 -7.88 -1.42 20.16
C LEU A 61 -7.53 -2.18 21.44
N GLY A 62 -8.45 -3.02 21.91
CA GLY A 62 -8.22 -3.96 22.99
C GLY A 62 -7.91 -3.27 24.33
N LEU A 63 -8.78 -2.43 24.81
CA LEU A 63 -8.64 -1.68 26.08
C LEU A 63 -8.34 -2.61 27.25
N GLU A 64 -9.04 -3.73 27.36
CA GLU A 64 -8.85 -4.72 28.41
C GLU A 64 -7.64 -5.62 28.12
N LYS A 65 -7.50 -6.04 26.84
CA LYS A 65 -6.47 -6.98 26.40
C LYS A 65 -5.06 -6.42 26.52
N THR A 66 -4.85 -5.17 26.07
CA THR A 66 -3.51 -4.55 25.97
C THR A 66 -3.26 -3.47 27.00
N LYS A 67 -4.30 -2.92 27.58
CA LYS A 67 -4.24 -1.79 28.55
C LYS A 67 -3.44 -0.61 28.03
N GLY A 68 -3.44 -0.41 26.70
CA GLY A 68 -2.70 0.66 26.04
C GLY A 68 -1.18 0.43 25.90
N LEU A 69 -0.67 -0.76 26.25
CA LEU A 69 0.76 -1.07 26.22
C LEU A 69 1.25 -1.64 24.88
N GLY A 70 0.35 -1.74 23.88
CA GLY A 70 0.68 -2.32 22.58
C GLY A 70 0.54 -3.84 22.55
N ALA A 71 0.78 -4.44 21.37
CA ALA A 71 0.64 -5.87 21.11
C ALA A 71 1.96 -6.67 21.28
N GLY A 72 3.07 -6.04 21.68
CA GLY A 72 4.35 -6.71 21.94
C GLY A 72 4.92 -7.49 20.74
N ALA A 73 4.66 -7.02 19.52
CA ALA A 73 5.03 -7.71 18.26
C ALA A 73 4.37 -9.09 18.09
N ASP A 74 3.28 -9.38 18.79
CA ASP A 74 2.49 -10.60 18.66
C ASP A 74 1.18 -10.33 17.88
N PRO A 75 1.01 -10.87 16.66
CA PRO A 75 -0.20 -10.69 15.86
C PRO A 75 -1.47 -11.27 16.52
N ILE A 76 -1.34 -12.30 17.37
CA ILE A 76 -2.50 -12.89 18.07
C ILE A 76 -3.08 -11.84 19.02
N ILE A 77 -2.23 -11.13 19.77
CA ILE A 77 -2.67 -10.05 20.66
C ILE A 77 -3.32 -8.92 19.85
N GLY A 78 -2.72 -8.56 18.69
CA GLY A 78 -3.28 -7.55 17.79
C GLY A 78 -4.66 -7.93 17.26
N LYS A 79 -4.84 -9.20 16.90
CA LYS A 79 -6.12 -9.77 16.46
C LYS A 79 -7.18 -9.73 17.57
N ASP A 80 -6.84 -10.28 18.73
CA ASP A 80 -7.74 -10.31 19.89
C ASP A 80 -8.19 -8.88 20.29
N ALA A 81 -7.26 -7.91 20.23
CA ALA A 81 -7.54 -6.50 20.51
C ALA A 81 -8.53 -5.88 19.51
N ALA A 82 -8.40 -6.23 18.22
CA ALA A 82 -9.34 -5.78 17.21
C ALA A 82 -10.71 -6.46 17.35
N GLU A 83 -10.74 -7.76 17.71
CA GLU A 83 -11.97 -8.50 17.98
C GLU A 83 -12.74 -7.93 19.19
N GLU A 84 -12.03 -7.51 20.26
CA GLU A 84 -12.64 -6.81 21.39
C GLU A 84 -13.30 -5.48 20.96
N SER A 85 -12.80 -4.84 19.92
CA SER A 85 -13.20 -3.50 19.48
C SER A 85 -14.16 -3.49 18.28
N ILE A 86 -14.77 -4.63 17.91
CA ILE A 86 -15.61 -4.80 16.69
C ILE A 86 -16.74 -3.75 16.61
N ASP A 87 -17.45 -3.51 17.71
CA ASP A 87 -18.60 -2.59 17.74
C ASP A 87 -18.16 -1.16 17.47
N LEU A 88 -17.05 -0.74 18.08
CA LEU A 88 -16.48 0.60 17.88
C LEU A 88 -16.00 0.79 16.44
N ILE A 89 -15.28 -0.19 15.88
CA ILE A 89 -14.82 -0.16 14.49
C ILE A 89 -16.01 -0.09 13.53
N SER A 90 -17.04 -0.90 13.78
CA SER A 90 -18.24 -0.97 12.94
C SER A 90 -19.00 0.36 12.93
N GLU A 91 -19.09 1.05 14.08
CA GLU A 91 -19.75 2.34 14.19
C GLU A 91 -18.99 3.41 13.39
N GLU A 92 -17.68 3.49 13.53
CA GLU A 92 -16.83 4.46 12.82
C GLU A 92 -16.86 4.26 11.29
N LEU A 93 -17.06 3.03 10.82
CA LEU A 93 -17.09 2.70 9.38
C LEU A 93 -18.49 2.78 8.75
N ARG A 94 -19.55 3.01 9.51
CA ARG A 94 -20.95 2.88 9.06
C ARG A 94 -21.30 3.71 7.82
N ASN A 95 -20.70 4.88 7.67
CA ASN A 95 -21.00 5.82 6.57
C ASN A 95 -19.94 5.82 5.46
N THR A 96 -19.03 4.85 5.48
CA THR A 96 -17.94 4.74 4.50
C THR A 96 -18.38 3.98 3.26
N ASN A 97 -18.13 4.54 2.07
CA ASN A 97 -18.38 3.86 0.79
C ASN A 97 -17.15 3.08 0.33
N MET A 98 -15.96 3.60 0.59
CA MET A 98 -14.68 2.96 0.27
C MET A 98 -13.69 3.19 1.40
N LEU A 99 -13.01 2.12 1.79
CA LEU A 99 -12.05 2.09 2.89
C LEU A 99 -10.66 1.76 2.36
N PHE A 100 -9.72 2.64 2.64
CA PHE A 100 -8.29 2.39 2.47
C PHE A 100 -7.71 1.99 3.83
N LEU A 101 -7.19 0.78 3.92
CA LEU A 101 -6.51 0.27 5.11
C LEU A 101 -5.00 0.37 4.89
N THR A 102 -4.28 1.06 5.77
CA THR A 102 -2.82 1.12 5.68
C THR A 102 -2.17 0.58 6.93
N ALA A 103 -1.18 -0.30 6.75
CA ALA A 103 -0.44 -0.92 7.85
C ALA A 103 0.95 -1.38 7.41
N GLY A 104 1.89 -1.39 8.35
CA GLY A 104 3.14 -2.16 8.21
C GLY A 104 2.94 -3.56 8.78
N LEU A 105 3.23 -4.56 7.97
CA LEU A 105 3.14 -5.96 8.39
C LEU A 105 4.43 -6.44 9.05
N GLY A 106 4.33 -7.55 9.80
CA GLY A 106 5.45 -8.14 10.55
C GLY A 106 5.52 -7.69 12.01
N GLY A 107 4.68 -6.74 12.43
CA GLY A 107 4.46 -6.37 13.83
C GLY A 107 3.25 -7.06 14.43
N GLY A 108 2.86 -6.68 15.66
CA GLY A 108 1.69 -7.25 16.33
C GLY A 108 0.38 -6.63 15.87
N THR A 109 0.21 -5.32 16.08
CA THR A 109 -1.06 -4.62 15.83
C THR A 109 -1.43 -4.61 14.36
N GLY A 110 -0.53 -4.13 13.48
CA GLY A 110 -0.81 -4.03 12.03
C GLY A 110 -1.12 -5.40 11.42
N THR A 111 -0.32 -6.41 11.74
CA THR A 111 -0.49 -7.77 11.19
C THR A 111 -1.75 -8.46 11.69
N GLY A 112 -2.04 -8.34 12.99
CA GLY A 112 -3.17 -9.04 13.61
C GLY A 112 -4.51 -8.33 13.45
N ALA A 113 -4.55 -7.01 13.60
CA ALA A 113 -5.80 -6.24 13.55
C ALA A 113 -6.33 -5.99 12.13
N LEU A 114 -5.43 -5.84 11.14
CA LEU A 114 -5.80 -5.53 9.75
C LEU A 114 -6.79 -6.55 9.16
N PRO A 115 -6.60 -7.89 9.25
CA PRO A 115 -7.55 -8.86 8.72
C PRO A 115 -8.93 -8.78 9.38
N VAL A 116 -8.99 -8.49 10.69
CA VAL A 116 -10.25 -8.34 11.45
C VAL A 116 -11.01 -7.12 10.96
N ILE A 117 -10.34 -5.96 10.87
CA ILE A 117 -10.94 -4.71 10.39
C ILE A 117 -11.42 -4.87 8.94
N ALA A 118 -10.62 -5.49 8.08
CA ALA A 118 -11.01 -5.79 6.70
C ALA A 118 -12.26 -6.68 6.63
N SER A 119 -12.36 -7.71 7.49
CA SER A 119 -13.53 -8.58 7.59
C SER A 119 -14.80 -7.81 8.03
N ILE A 120 -14.66 -6.84 8.94
CA ILE A 120 -15.76 -5.97 9.36
C ILE A 120 -16.23 -5.12 8.16
N ALA A 121 -15.30 -4.46 7.46
CA ALA A 121 -15.61 -3.65 6.28
C ALA A 121 -16.31 -4.47 5.19
N LYS A 122 -15.84 -5.69 4.93
CA LYS A 122 -16.46 -6.63 3.98
C LYS A 122 -17.89 -6.98 4.37
N LYS A 123 -18.16 -7.24 5.66
CA LYS A 123 -19.51 -7.51 6.18
C LYS A 123 -20.44 -6.31 6.05
N LEU A 124 -19.91 -5.10 6.15
CA LEU A 124 -20.66 -3.85 5.93
C LEU A 124 -20.86 -3.51 4.44
N GLY A 125 -20.28 -4.30 3.52
CA GLY A 125 -20.38 -4.08 2.07
C GLY A 125 -19.53 -2.93 1.55
N ILE A 126 -18.54 -2.50 2.32
CA ILE A 126 -17.62 -1.41 1.98
C ILE A 126 -16.55 -1.94 1.02
N VAL A 127 -16.32 -1.24 -0.08
CA VAL A 127 -15.19 -1.54 -0.98
C VAL A 127 -13.88 -1.25 -0.25
N THR A 128 -13.03 -2.27 -0.13
CA THR A 128 -11.86 -2.19 0.74
C THR A 128 -10.57 -2.43 -0.04
N VAL A 129 -9.67 -1.46 0.03
CA VAL A 129 -8.31 -1.52 -0.51
C VAL A 129 -7.32 -1.52 0.66
N ALA A 130 -6.55 -2.59 0.80
CA ALA A 130 -5.44 -2.59 1.74
C ALA A 130 -4.14 -2.19 1.02
N ILE A 131 -3.43 -1.21 1.57
CA ILE A 131 -2.11 -0.74 1.11
C ILE A 131 -1.13 -1.00 2.24
N VAL A 132 -0.30 -2.03 2.09
CA VAL A 132 0.53 -2.53 3.18
C VAL A 132 1.99 -2.59 2.80
N SER A 133 2.87 -2.34 3.77
CA SER A 133 4.31 -2.52 3.58
C SER A 133 4.79 -3.79 4.26
N THR A 134 5.77 -4.47 3.62
CA THR A 134 6.50 -5.59 4.23
C THR A 134 7.83 -5.12 4.80
N PRO A 135 8.37 -5.80 5.82
CA PRO A 135 9.60 -5.40 6.48
C PRO A 135 10.82 -5.32 5.56
N PHE A 136 11.80 -4.53 5.94
CA PHE A 136 13.14 -4.63 5.38
C PHE A 136 13.83 -5.92 5.82
N ASN A 137 14.80 -6.40 5.04
CA ASN A 137 15.59 -7.61 5.38
C ASN A 137 16.30 -7.52 6.74
N PHE A 138 16.83 -6.35 7.07
CA PHE A 138 17.52 -6.14 8.33
C PHE A 138 16.62 -6.25 9.56
N GLU A 139 15.29 -6.19 9.38
CA GLU A 139 14.32 -6.37 10.47
C GLU A 139 14.17 -7.85 10.88
N GLY A 140 14.72 -8.76 10.08
CA GLY A 140 14.88 -10.18 10.38
C GLY A 140 13.77 -11.09 9.86
N THR A 141 14.13 -12.36 9.68
CA THR A 141 13.28 -13.39 9.06
C THR A 141 11.99 -13.64 9.84
N LYS A 142 12.03 -13.56 11.18
CA LYS A 142 10.83 -13.73 12.00
C LYS A 142 9.75 -12.72 11.64
N ARG A 143 10.16 -11.44 11.49
CA ARG A 143 9.27 -10.34 11.17
C ARG A 143 8.69 -10.49 9.76
N MET A 144 9.52 -10.93 8.82
CA MET A 144 9.08 -11.22 7.46
C MET A 144 8.08 -12.39 7.42
N ASN A 145 8.32 -13.47 8.15
CA ASN A 145 7.39 -14.61 8.19
C ASN A 145 6.01 -14.21 8.77
N LEU A 146 5.99 -13.36 9.81
CA LEU A 146 4.73 -12.82 10.34
C LEU A 146 4.03 -11.93 9.30
N ALA A 147 4.77 -11.14 8.54
CA ALA A 147 4.21 -10.33 7.45
C ALA A 147 3.56 -11.20 6.37
N LEU A 148 4.23 -12.28 5.96
CA LEU A 148 3.71 -13.22 4.97
C LEU A 148 2.41 -13.90 5.42
N GLN A 149 2.36 -14.33 6.68
CA GLN A 149 1.14 -14.90 7.26
C GLN A 149 0.01 -13.87 7.27
N GLY A 150 0.28 -12.64 7.71
CA GLY A 150 -0.70 -11.55 7.68
C GLY A 150 -1.22 -11.23 6.29
N LEU A 151 -0.36 -11.24 5.26
CA LEU A 151 -0.76 -11.03 3.87
C LEU A 151 -1.80 -12.06 3.39
N GLU A 152 -1.59 -13.34 3.71
CA GLU A 152 -2.54 -14.40 3.34
C GLU A 152 -3.90 -14.23 4.05
N GLU A 153 -3.91 -13.78 5.30
CA GLU A 153 -5.14 -13.50 6.02
C GLU A 153 -5.89 -12.28 5.47
N VAL A 154 -5.16 -11.20 5.15
CA VAL A 154 -5.74 -9.96 4.61
C VAL A 154 -6.33 -10.18 3.24
N LYS A 155 -5.63 -10.90 2.34
CA LYS A 155 -6.03 -11.16 0.96
C LYS A 155 -7.49 -11.63 0.82
N ASN A 156 -7.95 -12.47 1.74
CA ASN A 156 -9.30 -13.05 1.69
C ASN A 156 -10.39 -12.09 2.17
N ASN A 157 -10.01 -10.96 2.78
CA ASN A 157 -10.92 -10.03 3.43
C ASN A 157 -10.99 -8.65 2.74
N VAL A 158 -10.19 -8.40 1.73
CA VAL A 158 -10.18 -7.14 0.97
C VAL A 158 -10.51 -7.37 -0.51
N ASP A 159 -10.97 -6.33 -1.19
CA ASP A 159 -11.21 -6.37 -2.63
C ASP A 159 -9.89 -6.30 -3.40
N THR A 160 -8.98 -5.45 -2.94
CA THR A 160 -7.65 -5.26 -3.53
C THR A 160 -6.59 -5.14 -2.44
N LEU A 161 -5.48 -5.83 -2.63
CA LEU A 161 -4.32 -5.81 -1.74
C LEU A 161 -3.10 -5.28 -2.49
N LEU A 162 -2.73 -4.03 -2.22
CA LEU A 162 -1.51 -3.40 -2.72
C LEU A 162 -0.36 -3.66 -1.74
N ILE A 163 0.68 -4.32 -2.21
CA ILE A 163 1.84 -4.67 -1.40
C ILE A 163 3.03 -3.79 -1.79
N ILE A 164 3.67 -3.19 -0.79
CA ILE A 164 4.87 -2.36 -0.93
C ILE A 164 6.02 -3.07 -0.23
N PRO A 165 6.89 -3.77 -0.97
CA PRO A 165 8.08 -4.37 -0.39
C PRO A 165 9.09 -3.28 -0.01
N ASN A 166 9.28 -3.00 1.31
CA ASN A 166 10.24 -1.97 1.74
C ASN A 166 11.65 -2.23 1.21
N GLN A 167 12.01 -3.50 1.02
CA GLN A 167 13.32 -3.87 0.47
C GLN A 167 13.56 -3.27 -0.93
N ASN A 168 12.52 -3.11 -1.75
CA ASN A 168 12.66 -2.53 -3.08
C ASN A 168 12.98 -1.02 -3.04
N LEU A 169 12.72 -0.35 -1.91
CA LEU A 169 13.07 1.06 -1.72
C LEU A 169 14.59 1.30 -1.70
N PHE A 170 15.40 0.27 -1.43
CA PHE A 170 16.85 0.38 -1.56
C PHE A 170 17.28 0.69 -3.00
N LYS A 171 16.53 0.21 -4.01
CA LYS A 171 16.85 0.47 -5.43
C LYS A 171 16.66 1.94 -5.83
N VAL A 172 15.80 2.67 -5.10
CA VAL A 172 15.56 4.11 -5.29
C VAL A 172 16.25 4.96 -4.21
N SER A 173 17.14 4.34 -3.42
CA SER A 173 17.92 4.99 -2.37
C SER A 173 19.39 5.04 -2.78
N ASN A 174 20.15 6.00 -2.24
CA ASN A 174 21.59 6.09 -2.40
C ASN A 174 22.31 5.73 -1.10
N GLU A 175 23.64 5.57 -1.16
CA GLU A 175 24.47 5.20 0.00
C GLU A 175 24.41 6.21 1.16
N GLN A 176 23.96 7.45 0.89
CA GLN A 176 23.81 8.50 1.90
C GLN A 176 22.43 8.57 2.53
N THR A 177 21.48 7.73 2.05
CA THR A 177 20.12 7.69 2.60
C THR A 177 20.15 7.19 4.04
N SER A 178 19.77 8.04 4.97
CA SER A 178 19.69 7.69 6.39
C SER A 178 18.57 6.68 6.68
N PHE A 179 18.68 6.00 7.82
CA PHE A 179 17.66 5.07 8.28
C PHE A 179 16.26 5.73 8.40
N ALA A 180 16.20 6.94 8.96
CA ALA A 180 14.96 7.70 9.07
C ALA A 180 14.36 8.07 7.70
N GLU A 181 15.21 8.42 6.73
CA GLU A 181 14.77 8.71 5.36
C GLU A 181 14.23 7.46 4.65
N ALA A 182 14.78 6.28 4.91
CA ALA A 182 14.28 5.04 4.34
C ALA A 182 12.84 4.75 4.79
N PHE A 183 12.53 4.91 6.09
CA PHE A 183 11.16 4.77 6.59
C PHE A 183 10.24 5.87 6.06
N LYS A 184 10.71 7.11 5.98
CA LYS A 184 9.93 8.20 5.39
C LYS A 184 9.61 7.94 3.92
N LYS A 185 10.53 7.32 3.15
CA LYS A 185 10.23 6.87 1.78
C LYS A 185 9.13 5.81 1.76
N ALA A 186 9.14 4.84 2.69
CA ALA A 186 8.08 3.85 2.81
C ALA A 186 6.71 4.51 3.08
N ASP A 187 6.67 5.46 4.03
CA ASP A 187 5.43 6.21 4.33
C ASP A 187 4.97 7.05 3.13
N ASN A 188 5.90 7.63 2.35
CA ASN A 188 5.57 8.37 1.12
C ASN A 188 4.97 7.48 0.04
N VAL A 189 5.44 6.23 -0.11
CA VAL A 189 4.86 5.30 -1.08
C VAL A 189 3.46 4.87 -0.65
N LEU A 190 3.22 4.67 0.65
CA LEU A 190 1.87 4.44 1.19
C LEU A 190 0.95 5.65 0.90
N PHE A 191 1.47 6.87 1.10
CA PHE A 191 0.77 8.10 0.75
C PHE A 191 0.45 8.18 -0.75
N ASP A 192 1.44 7.95 -1.63
CA ASP A 192 1.25 7.99 -3.08
C ASP A 192 0.20 6.95 -3.54
N GLY A 193 0.18 5.77 -2.92
CA GLY A 193 -0.81 4.73 -3.20
C GLY A 193 -2.24 5.17 -2.86
N VAL A 194 -2.45 5.73 -1.68
CA VAL A 194 -3.76 6.27 -1.28
C VAL A 194 -4.11 7.48 -2.13
N LYS A 195 -3.21 8.46 -2.24
CA LYS A 195 -3.45 9.71 -2.99
C LYS A 195 -3.78 9.44 -4.45
N GLY A 196 -3.04 8.57 -5.12
CA GLY A 196 -3.24 8.28 -6.53
C GLY A 196 -4.63 7.71 -6.85
N LEU A 197 -5.22 6.94 -5.93
CA LEU A 197 -6.57 6.41 -6.08
C LEU A 197 -7.65 7.40 -5.60
N THR A 198 -7.43 8.07 -4.47
CA THR A 198 -8.41 9.02 -3.94
C THR A 198 -8.57 10.25 -4.84
N ASP A 199 -7.48 10.77 -5.40
CA ASP A 199 -7.52 11.92 -6.30
C ASP A 199 -8.39 11.62 -7.54
N LEU A 200 -8.30 10.43 -8.12
CA LEU A 200 -9.11 10.02 -9.27
C LEU A 200 -10.61 10.01 -8.97
N ILE A 201 -10.98 9.75 -7.72
CA ILE A 201 -12.39 9.66 -7.29
C ILE A 201 -12.93 11.02 -6.86
N THR A 202 -12.09 11.85 -6.24
CA THR A 202 -12.55 13.06 -5.53
C THR A 202 -12.25 14.36 -6.24
N GLN A 203 -11.21 14.38 -7.08
CA GLN A 203 -10.78 15.59 -7.77
C GLN A 203 -11.48 15.73 -9.13
N PRO A 204 -11.92 16.92 -9.49
CA PRO A 204 -12.40 17.17 -10.85
C PRO A 204 -11.21 17.11 -11.82
N GLY A 205 -11.20 16.08 -12.66
CA GLY A 205 -10.17 15.89 -13.68
C GLY A 205 -10.60 16.37 -15.07
N LEU A 206 -9.64 16.45 -15.99
CA LEU A 206 -9.92 16.65 -17.43
C LEU A 206 -10.62 15.40 -18.01
N ILE A 207 -10.21 14.22 -17.56
CA ILE A 207 -10.90 12.95 -17.78
C ILE A 207 -11.37 12.50 -16.42
N ASN A 208 -12.68 12.62 -16.19
CA ASN A 208 -13.29 12.34 -14.90
C ASN A 208 -13.72 10.88 -14.85
N LEU A 209 -13.34 10.19 -13.79
CA LEU A 209 -13.81 8.84 -13.50
C LEU A 209 -14.93 8.92 -12.46
N ASP A 210 -16.01 8.23 -12.69
CA ASP A 210 -16.98 8.05 -11.64
C ASP A 210 -16.55 6.96 -10.65
N PHE A 211 -17.13 7.00 -9.46
CA PHE A 211 -16.83 6.03 -8.40
C PHE A 211 -17.16 4.58 -8.83
N ALA A 212 -18.17 4.41 -9.70
CA ALA A 212 -18.58 3.09 -10.15
C ALA A 212 -17.54 2.45 -11.09
N ASP A 213 -16.88 3.26 -11.94
CA ASP A 213 -15.81 2.79 -12.83
C ASP A 213 -14.60 2.31 -12.02
N VAL A 214 -14.14 3.14 -11.07
CA VAL A 214 -13.02 2.79 -10.19
C VAL A 214 -13.36 1.55 -9.35
N ARG A 215 -14.57 1.48 -8.81
CA ARG A 215 -15.06 0.32 -8.06
C ARG A 215 -15.01 -0.96 -8.88
N THR A 216 -15.36 -0.91 -10.16
CA THR A 216 -15.36 -2.09 -11.04
C THR A 216 -13.96 -2.65 -11.25
N VAL A 217 -12.95 -1.79 -11.34
CA VAL A 217 -11.54 -2.23 -11.51
C VAL A 217 -10.90 -2.65 -10.19
N ILE A 218 -11.40 -2.15 -9.05
CA ILE A 218 -10.84 -2.48 -7.73
C ILE A 218 -11.50 -3.71 -7.12
N LYS A 219 -12.81 -3.90 -7.35
CA LYS A 219 -13.59 -4.93 -6.65
C LYS A 219 -13.18 -6.33 -7.06
N GLU A 220 -12.84 -7.17 -6.07
CA GLU A 220 -12.50 -8.59 -6.23
C GLU A 220 -11.27 -8.86 -7.13
N MET A 221 -10.38 -7.88 -7.28
CA MET A 221 -9.19 -7.99 -8.14
C MET A 221 -7.99 -8.66 -7.47
N GLY A 222 -8.01 -8.83 -6.15
CA GLY A 222 -6.95 -9.51 -5.40
C GLY A 222 -5.67 -8.70 -5.32
N PHE A 223 -4.55 -9.24 -5.80
CA PHE A 223 -3.27 -8.54 -5.72
C PHE A 223 -3.18 -7.37 -6.70
N ALA A 224 -2.66 -6.24 -6.19
CA ALA A 224 -2.33 -5.07 -6.99
C ALA A 224 -0.90 -4.60 -6.71
N MET A 225 -0.35 -3.90 -7.68
CA MET A 225 0.95 -3.23 -7.55
C MET A 225 0.87 -1.83 -8.14
N MET A 226 1.78 -0.96 -7.67
CA MET A 226 1.81 0.42 -8.08
C MET A 226 3.21 0.83 -8.54
N GLY A 227 3.25 1.55 -9.67
CA GLY A 227 4.42 2.29 -10.11
C GLY A 227 4.10 3.76 -10.27
N THR A 228 4.93 4.63 -9.74
CA THR A 228 4.78 6.07 -9.90
C THR A 228 6.10 6.70 -10.31
N ALA A 229 6.03 7.71 -11.18
CA ALA A 229 7.19 8.47 -11.60
C ALA A 229 6.80 9.90 -11.95
N VAL A 230 7.79 10.79 -11.86
CA VAL A 230 7.70 12.20 -12.27
C VAL A 230 8.83 12.47 -13.24
N ALA A 231 8.54 13.12 -14.36
CA ALA A 231 9.54 13.63 -15.30
C ALA A 231 9.25 15.08 -15.66
N GLU A 232 10.28 15.78 -16.18
CA GLU A 232 10.23 17.17 -16.59
C GLU A 232 10.89 17.36 -17.98
N GLY A 233 10.60 18.47 -18.65
CA GLY A 233 11.14 18.78 -19.97
C GLY A 233 10.27 18.30 -21.13
N ASP A 234 10.83 18.39 -22.37
CA ASP A 234 10.06 18.19 -23.61
C ASP A 234 9.55 16.75 -23.82
N ASN A 235 10.24 15.76 -23.24
CA ASN A 235 9.89 14.34 -23.35
C ASN A 235 9.26 13.77 -22.07
N LYS A 236 8.76 14.64 -21.17
CA LYS A 236 8.27 14.25 -19.85
C LYS A 236 7.22 13.13 -19.89
N ALA A 237 6.35 13.09 -20.91
CA ALA A 237 5.32 12.06 -21.04
C ALA A 237 5.91 10.67 -21.29
N VAL A 238 6.87 10.58 -22.20
CA VAL A 238 7.55 9.31 -22.53
C VAL A 238 8.41 8.84 -21.36
N GLU A 239 9.17 9.76 -20.77
CA GLU A 239 10.07 9.46 -19.66
C GLU A 239 9.31 9.04 -18.41
N ALA A 240 8.28 9.80 -17.99
CA ALA A 240 7.46 9.45 -16.84
C ALA A 240 6.73 8.11 -17.01
N SER A 241 6.23 7.81 -18.22
CA SER A 241 5.58 6.54 -18.52
C SER A 241 6.53 5.35 -18.37
N ASN A 242 7.72 5.45 -18.98
CA ASN A 242 8.71 4.38 -18.90
C ASN A 242 9.23 4.19 -17.48
N LEU A 243 9.52 5.27 -16.76
CA LEU A 243 9.96 5.21 -15.36
C LEU A 243 8.87 4.63 -14.45
N ALA A 244 7.60 4.93 -14.69
CA ALA A 244 6.50 4.36 -13.92
C ALA A 244 6.36 2.85 -14.18
N LEU A 245 6.47 2.42 -15.45
CA LEU A 245 6.41 0.99 -15.85
C LEU A 245 7.62 0.19 -15.37
N THR A 246 8.78 0.82 -15.20
CA THR A 246 10.01 0.18 -14.71
C THR A 246 10.28 0.48 -13.24
N ASN A 247 9.28 1.00 -12.52
CA ASN A 247 9.42 1.32 -11.10
C ASN A 247 9.79 0.05 -10.31
N PRO A 248 10.77 0.07 -9.40
CA PRO A 248 11.18 -1.09 -8.61
C PRO A 248 10.05 -1.76 -7.80
N LEU A 249 8.96 -1.04 -7.55
CA LEU A 249 7.80 -1.60 -6.85
C LEU A 249 6.98 -2.57 -7.72
N ILE A 250 7.13 -2.49 -9.07
CA ILE A 250 6.44 -3.37 -10.03
C ILE A 250 7.41 -4.20 -10.90
N GLU A 251 8.72 -4.08 -10.68
CA GLU A 251 9.77 -4.67 -11.53
C GLU A 251 9.64 -6.20 -11.74
N ASN A 252 9.12 -6.93 -10.74
CA ASN A 252 9.01 -8.39 -10.81
C ASN A 252 7.65 -8.88 -11.31
N ILE A 253 6.87 -8.00 -11.96
CA ILE A 253 5.52 -8.30 -12.37
C ILE A 253 5.42 -8.33 -13.89
N ASP A 254 4.78 -9.37 -14.38
CA ASP A 254 4.37 -9.41 -15.76
C ASP A 254 3.05 -8.61 -15.93
N MET A 255 3.16 -7.40 -16.44
CA MET A 255 2.01 -6.53 -16.72
C MET A 255 1.01 -7.15 -17.70
N ASN A 256 1.42 -8.18 -18.46
CA ASN A 256 0.51 -8.94 -19.32
C ASN A 256 -0.46 -9.83 -18.56
N THR A 257 -0.25 -10.05 -17.26
CA THR A 257 -1.18 -10.80 -16.40
C THR A 257 -2.23 -9.92 -15.73
N ALA A 258 -2.06 -8.60 -15.76
CA ALA A 258 -3.00 -7.66 -15.16
C ALA A 258 -4.38 -7.75 -15.82
N LYS A 259 -5.42 -7.84 -14.99
CA LYS A 259 -6.84 -7.85 -15.44
C LYS A 259 -7.42 -6.45 -15.49
N GLY A 260 -6.94 -5.55 -14.62
CA GLY A 260 -7.32 -4.16 -14.59
C GLY A 260 -6.11 -3.26 -14.40
N VAL A 261 -6.15 -2.09 -15.00
CA VAL A 261 -5.11 -1.07 -14.87
C VAL A 261 -5.77 0.29 -14.69
N ILE A 262 -5.42 0.97 -13.62
CA ILE A 262 -5.82 2.36 -13.40
C ILE A 262 -4.58 3.22 -13.59
N VAL A 263 -4.71 4.23 -14.44
CA VAL A 263 -3.63 5.17 -14.75
C VAL A 263 -4.07 6.57 -14.36
N ASN A 264 -3.30 7.20 -13.48
CA ASN A 264 -3.46 8.61 -13.14
C ASN A 264 -2.33 9.42 -13.78
N ILE A 265 -2.70 10.36 -14.66
CA ILE A 265 -1.78 11.29 -15.32
C ILE A 265 -2.03 12.68 -14.72
N SER A 266 -1.06 13.19 -13.96
CA SER A 266 -1.16 14.50 -13.31
C SER A 266 -0.07 15.44 -13.83
N GLY A 267 -0.43 16.68 -14.12
CA GLY A 267 0.50 17.71 -14.57
C GLY A 267 -0.01 19.11 -14.22
N GLY A 268 0.80 20.12 -14.44
CA GLY A 268 0.39 21.52 -14.30
C GLY A 268 -0.64 21.92 -15.36
N SER A 269 -1.09 23.17 -15.30
CA SER A 269 -1.98 23.77 -16.32
C SER A 269 -1.35 23.86 -17.72
N ASP A 270 -0.04 23.63 -17.82
CA ASP A 270 0.74 23.50 -19.07
C ASP A 270 0.65 22.11 -19.72
N MET A 271 0.06 21.11 -19.06
CA MET A 271 -0.09 19.76 -19.57
C MET A 271 -0.93 19.74 -20.86
N THR A 272 -0.39 19.18 -21.93
CA THR A 272 -1.03 19.13 -23.24
C THR A 272 -1.78 17.82 -23.50
N LEU A 273 -2.77 17.87 -24.40
CA LEU A 273 -3.47 16.67 -24.87
C LEU A 273 -2.52 15.63 -25.50
N LEU A 274 -1.50 16.10 -26.22
CA LEU A 274 -0.52 15.21 -26.86
C LEU A 274 0.33 14.47 -25.83
N GLU A 275 0.70 15.10 -24.73
CA GLU A 275 1.42 14.44 -23.64
C GLU A 275 0.57 13.36 -22.97
N VAL A 276 -0.71 13.62 -22.73
CA VAL A 276 -1.63 12.64 -22.17
C VAL A 276 -1.83 11.46 -23.14
N ASP A 277 -2.00 11.72 -24.43
CA ASP A 277 -2.15 10.68 -25.45
C ASP A 277 -0.88 9.82 -25.58
N HIS A 278 0.30 10.46 -25.62
CA HIS A 278 1.57 9.73 -25.66
C HIS A 278 1.75 8.82 -24.45
N ALA A 279 1.51 9.34 -23.24
CA ALA A 279 1.59 8.54 -22.02
C ALA A 279 0.62 7.36 -22.03
N ALA A 280 -0.64 7.62 -22.40
CA ALA A 280 -1.68 6.58 -22.48
C ALA A 280 -1.33 5.49 -23.48
N ASN A 281 -0.78 5.84 -24.65
CA ASN A 281 -0.40 4.88 -25.69
C ASN A 281 0.78 3.99 -25.26
N ILE A 282 1.80 4.55 -24.60
CA ILE A 282 2.94 3.79 -24.06
C ILE A 282 2.45 2.76 -23.03
N ILE A 283 1.61 3.17 -22.11
CA ILE A 283 1.10 2.30 -21.06
C ILE A 283 0.22 1.20 -21.67
N ARG A 284 -0.68 1.56 -22.60
CA ARG A 284 -1.56 0.58 -23.28
C ARG A 284 -0.79 -0.49 -24.03
N GLN A 285 0.34 -0.14 -24.65
CA GLN A 285 1.20 -1.09 -25.38
C GLN A 285 1.98 -2.02 -24.43
N SER A 286 2.10 -1.64 -23.16
CA SER A 286 2.90 -2.37 -22.15
C SER A 286 2.06 -3.29 -21.26
N VAL A 287 0.73 -3.33 -21.45
CA VAL A 287 -0.19 -4.13 -20.63
C VAL A 287 -1.00 -5.08 -21.51
N ASN A 288 -1.66 -6.07 -20.89
CA ASN A 288 -2.53 -7.01 -21.59
C ASN A 288 -3.59 -6.26 -22.41
N PRO A 289 -3.73 -6.54 -23.72
CA PRO A 289 -4.78 -5.93 -24.56
C PRO A 289 -6.22 -6.15 -24.05
N GLU A 290 -6.45 -7.25 -23.32
CA GLU A 290 -7.76 -7.59 -22.74
C GLU A 290 -7.97 -6.98 -21.34
N ALA A 291 -6.96 -6.30 -20.78
CA ALA A 291 -7.10 -5.65 -19.49
C ALA A 291 -8.11 -4.48 -19.55
N ASN A 292 -8.91 -4.34 -18.50
CA ASN A 292 -9.75 -3.15 -18.34
C ASN A 292 -8.86 -1.97 -17.92
N ILE A 293 -8.57 -1.06 -18.86
CA ILE A 293 -7.69 0.09 -18.61
C ILE A 293 -8.53 1.35 -18.43
N ILE A 294 -8.37 2.01 -17.28
CA ILE A 294 -9.01 3.27 -16.94
C ILE A 294 -7.96 4.35 -16.84
N PHE A 295 -8.15 5.45 -17.57
CA PHE A 295 -7.29 6.63 -17.52
C PHE A 295 -8.03 7.79 -16.85
N GLY A 296 -7.38 8.38 -15.86
CA GLY A 296 -7.76 9.66 -15.28
C GLY A 296 -6.67 10.70 -15.50
N SER A 297 -7.07 11.96 -15.65
CA SER A 297 -6.12 13.06 -15.82
C SER A 297 -6.49 14.22 -14.91
N LEU A 298 -5.53 14.70 -14.13
CA LEU A 298 -5.70 15.72 -13.11
C LEU A 298 -4.75 16.90 -13.35
N ILE A 299 -5.22 18.11 -13.02
CA ILE A 299 -4.37 19.28 -12.97
C ILE A 299 -3.92 19.49 -11.52
N ASP A 300 -2.61 19.54 -11.32
CA ASP A 300 -1.95 19.85 -10.05
C ASP A 300 -0.93 20.97 -10.32
N GLU A 301 -1.23 22.17 -9.86
CA GLU A 301 -0.38 23.37 -10.12
C GLU A 301 1.04 23.24 -9.52
N THR A 302 1.26 22.30 -8.61
CA THR A 302 2.59 22.00 -8.06
C THR A 302 3.48 21.25 -9.06
N LEU A 303 2.87 20.71 -10.13
CA LEU A 303 3.55 19.97 -11.20
C LEU A 303 3.78 20.80 -12.45
N GLN A 304 3.84 22.14 -12.35
CA GLN A 304 4.12 23.00 -13.50
C GLN A 304 5.46 22.59 -14.17
N GLY A 305 5.45 22.38 -15.48
CA GLY A 305 6.60 21.88 -16.26
C GLY A 305 6.91 20.39 -16.06
N LYS A 306 6.13 19.66 -15.24
CA LYS A 306 6.33 18.25 -14.91
C LYS A 306 5.10 17.41 -15.27
N LEU A 307 5.33 16.12 -15.41
CA LEU A 307 4.26 15.13 -15.53
C LEU A 307 4.48 14.00 -14.52
N LYS A 308 3.48 13.74 -13.71
CA LYS A 308 3.45 12.59 -12.78
C LYS A 308 2.53 11.53 -13.35
N ILE A 309 3.02 10.30 -13.43
CA ILE A 309 2.24 9.13 -13.84
C ILE A 309 2.23 8.13 -12.70
N SER A 310 1.03 7.69 -12.32
CA SER A 310 0.82 6.61 -11.36
C SER A 310 0.01 5.51 -12.00
N ILE A 311 0.55 4.30 -12.00
CA ILE A 311 -0.04 3.10 -12.60
C ILE A 311 -0.38 2.15 -11.46
N PHE A 312 -1.64 1.70 -11.40
CA PHE A 312 -2.11 0.65 -10.49
C PHE A 312 -2.54 -0.53 -11.34
N ALA A 313 -1.77 -1.61 -11.29
CA ALA A 313 -2.10 -2.86 -11.97
C ALA A 313 -2.75 -3.81 -10.96
N THR A 314 -3.94 -4.33 -11.29
CA THR A 314 -4.77 -5.17 -10.43
C THR A 314 -5.06 -6.53 -11.10
N GLY A 315 -5.46 -7.51 -10.31
CA GLY A 315 -5.74 -8.85 -10.82
C GLY A 315 -4.51 -9.60 -11.30
N ILE A 316 -3.35 -9.26 -10.74
CA ILE A 316 -2.07 -9.86 -11.09
C ILE A 316 -2.02 -11.29 -10.55
N GLU A 317 -1.72 -12.26 -11.41
CA GLU A 317 -1.47 -13.63 -10.99
C GLU A 317 -0.12 -13.72 -10.30
N ALA A 318 -0.15 -13.52 -8.99
CA ALA A 318 0.99 -13.79 -8.17
C ALA A 318 0.99 -15.27 -7.77
N SER A 319 1.93 -16.04 -8.25
CA SER A 319 2.40 -17.16 -7.43
C SER A 319 2.96 -16.52 -6.15
N GLY A 320 2.22 -16.64 -5.02
CA GLY A 320 2.47 -15.88 -3.78
C GLY A 320 3.91 -15.98 -3.23
N LYS A 321 4.73 -16.87 -3.76
CA LYS A 321 6.17 -16.97 -3.54
C LYS A 321 6.99 -16.00 -4.40
N LYS A 322 6.52 -15.53 -5.57
CA LYS A 322 7.31 -14.68 -6.48
C LYS A 322 7.24 -13.19 -6.21
N ILE A 323 6.13 -12.67 -5.67
CA ILE A 323 6.03 -11.24 -5.32
C ILE A 323 6.91 -10.91 -4.11
N LEU A 324 7.12 -11.87 -3.23
CA LEU A 324 7.84 -11.72 -1.97
C LEU A 324 9.19 -12.43 -2.00
N TYR A 325 9.59 -12.96 -3.17
CA TYR A 325 10.85 -13.66 -3.30
C TYR A 325 11.99 -12.64 -3.27
N TYR A 326 12.69 -12.63 -2.16
CA TYR A 326 14.07 -12.15 -2.14
C TYR A 326 14.84 -12.95 -3.18
N PRO A 327 15.61 -12.34 -4.09
CA PRO A 327 16.67 -13.09 -4.70
C PRO A 327 17.51 -13.64 -3.52
N GLU A 328 17.58 -14.95 -3.39
CA GLU A 328 18.63 -15.56 -2.60
C GLU A 328 19.90 -14.84 -3.05
N SER A 329 20.56 -14.15 -2.11
CA SER A 329 21.80 -13.48 -2.42
C SER A 329 22.68 -14.51 -3.10
N GLU A 330 23.09 -14.26 -4.34
CA GLU A 330 24.11 -15.05 -5.06
C GLU A 330 25.45 -15.08 -4.30
N ASN A 331 25.49 -14.66 -3.05
CA ASN A 331 26.62 -14.60 -2.14
C ASN A 331 26.48 -15.47 -0.87
N ASN A 332 25.82 -16.62 -0.95
CA ASN A 332 25.90 -17.63 0.12
C ASN A 332 27.10 -18.56 0.00
N SER A 333 28.10 -18.26 -0.87
CA SER A 333 29.36 -18.97 -0.89
C SER A 333 30.24 -18.70 0.35
N GLY A 334 29.96 -17.64 1.12
CA GLY A 334 30.70 -17.34 2.35
C GLY A 334 30.14 -18.00 3.62
N PHE A 335 28.82 -18.18 3.72
CA PHE A 335 28.20 -18.77 4.91
C PHE A 335 28.25 -20.32 4.93
N SER A 336 28.12 -20.97 3.79
CA SER A 336 28.29 -22.43 3.69
C SER A 336 29.71 -22.87 3.99
N SER A 337 30.71 -22.04 3.68
CA SER A 337 32.13 -22.32 4.03
C SER A 337 32.43 -22.15 5.52
N ILE A 338 31.69 -21.31 6.24
CA ILE A 338 31.81 -21.11 7.69
C ILE A 338 31.09 -22.26 8.42
N GLN A 339 29.90 -22.65 7.97
CA GLN A 339 29.15 -23.76 8.55
C GLN A 339 29.90 -25.09 8.39
N ASN A 340 30.45 -25.36 7.21
CA ASN A 340 31.29 -26.55 6.97
C ASN A 340 32.57 -26.55 7.82
N LYS A 341 33.20 -25.39 8.08
CA LYS A 341 34.34 -25.28 8.97
C LYS A 341 34.00 -25.49 10.44
N ILE A 342 32.80 -25.11 10.88
CA ILE A 342 32.31 -25.36 12.23
C ILE A 342 31.99 -26.85 12.41
N ASP A 343 31.33 -27.45 11.43
CA ASP A 343 31.01 -28.88 11.46
C ASP A 343 32.25 -29.77 11.37
N GLU A 344 33.28 -29.40 10.60
CA GLU A 344 34.58 -30.05 10.61
C GLU A 344 35.33 -29.91 11.95
N SER A 345 35.25 -28.75 12.61
CA SER A 345 35.89 -28.54 13.92
C SER A 345 35.22 -29.32 15.05
N LEU A 346 33.92 -29.58 14.95
CA LEU A 346 33.15 -30.37 15.92
C LEU A 346 33.29 -31.88 15.72
N SER A 347 33.73 -32.34 14.54
CA SER A 347 33.99 -33.76 14.25
C SER A 347 35.37 -34.28 14.71
N TYR A 348 36.30 -33.38 15.06
CA TYR A 348 37.67 -33.75 15.48
C TYR A 348 37.82 -34.07 16.97
N ASP A 349 36.83 -33.80 17.81
CA ASP A 349 36.95 -33.92 19.28
C ASP A 349 36.34 -35.21 19.88
N SER A 350 35.98 -36.20 19.05
CA SER A 350 35.39 -37.45 19.54
C SER A 350 36.20 -38.72 19.31
N SER A 351 37.50 -38.62 18.86
CA SER A 351 38.33 -39.79 18.57
C SER A 351 39.59 -39.98 19.47
N ASP A 352 39.85 -39.10 20.46
CA ASP A 352 40.99 -39.18 21.34
C ASP A 352 40.66 -39.37 22.83
N ILE A 353 39.74 -40.28 23.14
CA ILE A 353 39.65 -40.86 24.51
C ILE A 353 39.59 -42.39 24.37
N LYS A 354 40.78 -42.98 24.37
CA LYS A 354 41.02 -44.38 24.81
C LYS A 354 42.26 -44.46 25.67
#